data_6fa32d225b88665c8cf34a80426235d3
#
_entry.id   6fa32d225b88665c8cf34a80426235d3
#
_cell.length_a   1.000
_cell.length_b   1.000
_cell.length_c   1.000
_cell.angle_alpha   90.00
_cell.angle_beta   90.00
_cell.angle_gamma   90.00
#
_symmetry.space_group_name_H-M   'P 1'
#
loop_
_entity.id
_entity.type
_entity.pdbx_description
1 polymer ?
#
loop_
_entity_poly.entity_id
_entity_poly.type
_entity_poly.pdbx_seq_one_letter_code
_entity_poly.pdbx_strand_id
1 'polypeptide(L)'
;MTEYENLIAGPFPLQKDTVTIGGNQNLKAGCVLGFKSVSAGAKGKYRFALSSITAAAGTVSVTIGENTFRIDTTAEGSNHTIDEILDSLAAAVNASSLVAFEATADKSNDYFILEAKSVGTWAGDVTISMAKTGDLVLTIGDKTQVTAPADASTGEFFAADHTAVDGTQVARAVLLEDITVANGSLGKAVVAYTGCFNKSKLTFGGSDTIADQYTNMLDHSIFAVDVVEA
;
A
#
# COMPACT_ATOMS: atom_id res chain seq x y z
N MET A 1 0.74 -26.35 -31.26
CA MET A 1 0.65 -24.91 -31.52
C MET A 1 0.76 -24.22 -30.19
N THR A 2 1.73 -23.33 -30.04
CA THR A 2 1.89 -22.57 -28.78
C THR A 2 0.80 -21.52 -28.69
N GLU A 3 0.24 -21.31 -27.51
CA GLU A 3 -0.96 -20.44 -27.28
C GLU A 3 -0.78 -18.98 -27.77
N TYR A 4 0.44 -18.55 -28.03
CA TYR A 4 0.71 -17.17 -28.50
C TYR A 4 0.96 -17.04 -30.01
N GLU A 5 0.80 -18.09 -30.84
CA GLU A 5 0.99 -17.98 -32.30
C GLU A 5 0.06 -16.96 -32.95
N ASN A 6 -1.16 -16.80 -32.44
CA ASN A 6 -2.11 -15.76 -32.88
C ASN A 6 -1.90 -14.39 -32.20
N LEU A 7 -1.03 -14.32 -31.20
CA LEU A 7 -0.72 -13.06 -30.51
C LEU A 7 0.32 -12.24 -31.30
N ILE A 8 1.31 -12.90 -31.91
CA ILE A 8 2.35 -12.23 -32.69
C ILE A 8 1.86 -11.99 -34.10
N ALA A 9 1.84 -10.73 -34.54
CA ALA A 9 1.19 -10.29 -35.77
C ALA A 9 2.16 -9.78 -36.84
N GLY A 10 3.49 -9.79 -36.60
CA GLY A 10 4.43 -9.26 -37.55
C GLY A 10 5.88 -9.63 -37.27
N PRO A 11 6.81 -9.30 -38.21
CA PRO A 11 8.21 -9.72 -38.15
C PRO A 11 9.10 -8.84 -37.25
N PHE A 12 8.52 -7.88 -36.49
CA PHE A 12 9.32 -7.03 -35.61
C PHE A 12 10.03 -7.88 -34.54
N PRO A 13 11.31 -7.63 -34.24
CA PRO A 13 12.06 -8.44 -33.28
C PRO A 13 11.42 -8.48 -31.91
N LEU A 14 11.28 -9.70 -31.36
CA LEU A 14 10.81 -9.91 -29.99
C LEU A 14 11.99 -9.95 -29.02
N GLN A 15 12.07 -9.00 -28.11
CA GLN A 15 12.99 -9.07 -26.97
C GLN A 15 12.24 -9.68 -25.80
N LYS A 16 12.58 -10.91 -25.43
CA LYS A 16 11.91 -11.69 -24.39
C LYS A 16 12.74 -11.76 -23.13
N ASP A 17 12.06 -11.83 -21.99
CA ASP A 17 12.69 -12.12 -20.69
C ASP A 17 11.67 -12.78 -19.75
N THR A 18 12.19 -13.35 -18.66
CA THR A 18 11.37 -13.87 -17.56
C THR A 18 11.32 -12.85 -16.44
N VAL A 19 10.13 -12.35 -16.14
CA VAL A 19 9.91 -11.29 -15.15
C VAL A 19 9.16 -11.80 -13.93
N THR A 20 9.17 -10.99 -12.86
CA THR A 20 8.36 -11.21 -11.66
C THR A 20 6.99 -10.58 -11.86
N ILE A 21 5.93 -11.36 -11.71
CA ILE A 21 4.53 -10.90 -11.71
C ILE A 21 4.06 -10.79 -10.26
N GLY A 22 3.47 -9.64 -9.93
CA GLY A 22 2.93 -9.38 -8.59
C GLY A 22 1.69 -10.20 -8.28
N GLY A 23 1.36 -10.31 -7.00
CA GLY A 23 0.26 -11.14 -6.50
C GLY A 23 -1.13 -10.63 -6.84
N ASN A 24 -2.14 -11.51 -6.59
CA ASN A 24 -3.56 -11.24 -6.83
C ASN A 24 -3.92 -10.95 -8.29
N GLN A 25 -3.31 -11.68 -9.23
CA GLN A 25 -3.56 -11.53 -10.65
C GLN A 25 -3.89 -12.86 -11.33
N ASN A 26 -4.82 -12.81 -12.29
CA ASN A 26 -5.10 -13.90 -13.22
C ASN A 26 -4.99 -13.33 -14.63
N LEU A 27 -3.83 -13.48 -15.24
CA LEU A 27 -3.47 -12.84 -16.50
C LEU A 27 -3.41 -13.87 -17.62
N LYS A 28 -3.83 -13.47 -18.81
CA LYS A 28 -3.76 -14.25 -20.03
C LYS A 28 -2.64 -13.77 -20.93
N ALA A 29 -2.15 -14.66 -21.78
CA ALA A 29 -1.25 -14.26 -22.86
C ALA A 29 -1.88 -13.12 -23.68
N GLY A 30 -1.08 -12.09 -23.97
CA GLY A 30 -1.56 -10.84 -24.57
C GLY A 30 -1.89 -9.73 -23.57
N CYS A 31 -1.84 -9.98 -22.26
CA CYS A 31 -1.95 -8.92 -21.28
C CYS A 31 -0.76 -7.95 -21.37
N VAL A 32 -1.07 -6.67 -21.56
CA VAL A 32 -0.06 -5.60 -21.52
C VAL A 32 0.24 -5.29 -20.06
N LEU A 33 1.53 -5.22 -19.74
CA LEU A 33 2.02 -5.10 -18.39
C LEU A 33 2.71 -3.76 -18.15
N GLY A 34 2.43 -3.14 -17.00
CA GLY A 34 3.19 -2.04 -16.43
C GLY A 34 4.10 -2.52 -15.30
N PHE A 35 5.11 -1.73 -14.98
CA PHE A 35 6.11 -2.09 -13.97
C PHE A 35 5.97 -1.25 -12.71
N LYS A 36 5.64 -1.89 -11.60
CA LYS A 36 5.64 -1.28 -10.28
C LYS A 36 7.07 -1.15 -9.78
N SER A 37 7.50 0.07 -9.52
CA SER A 37 8.87 0.37 -9.12
C SER A 37 9.26 -0.25 -7.79
N VAL A 38 10.56 -0.47 -7.58
CA VAL A 38 11.11 -0.85 -6.28
C VAL A 38 10.79 0.25 -5.25
N SER A 39 10.22 -0.14 -4.13
CA SER A 39 9.91 0.76 -3.00
C SER A 39 10.22 0.07 -1.68
N ALA A 40 10.83 0.79 -0.75
CA ALA A 40 11.02 0.32 0.62
C ALA A 40 9.70 0.24 1.40
N GLY A 41 8.62 0.79 0.84
CA GLY A 41 7.37 0.97 1.57
C GLY A 41 7.47 2.08 2.61
N ALA A 42 6.39 2.28 3.36
CA ALA A 42 6.35 3.23 4.47
C ALA A 42 5.56 2.66 5.65
N LYS A 43 6.04 2.93 6.86
CA LYS A 43 5.31 2.66 8.09
C LYS A 43 4.25 3.74 8.29
N GLY A 44 3.01 3.34 8.52
CA GLY A 44 1.96 4.29 8.91
C GLY A 44 2.31 4.95 10.25
N LYS A 45 2.24 6.28 10.30
CA LYS A 45 2.49 7.05 11.51
C LYS A 45 1.34 8.01 11.79
N TYR A 46 0.84 7.99 13.01
CA TYR A 46 -0.32 8.75 13.46
C TYR A 46 0.01 9.49 14.75
N ARG A 47 -0.62 10.63 14.99
CA ARG A 47 -0.49 11.38 16.24
C ARG A 47 -1.82 11.90 16.74
N PHE A 48 -1.88 12.10 18.06
CA PHE A 48 -2.93 12.85 18.77
C PHE A 48 -2.26 13.97 19.56
N ALA A 49 -2.78 15.18 19.45
CA ALA A 49 -2.35 16.29 20.29
C ALA A 49 -3.14 16.27 21.61
N LEU A 50 -2.43 16.43 22.73
CA LEU A 50 -3.05 16.61 24.05
C LEU A 50 -2.84 18.06 24.50
N SER A 51 -3.83 18.63 25.14
CA SER A 51 -3.71 20.00 25.66
C SER A 51 -4.72 20.26 26.80
N SER A 52 -4.54 21.38 27.50
CA SER A 52 -5.52 21.92 28.48
C SER A 52 -5.87 20.91 29.56
N ILE A 53 -4.88 20.42 30.33
CA ILE A 53 -5.15 19.50 31.41
C ILE A 53 -5.59 20.23 32.69
N THR A 54 -6.66 19.73 33.35
CA THR A 54 -6.94 19.91 34.77
C THR A 54 -7.03 18.50 35.39
N ALA A 55 -6.05 18.18 36.19
CA ALA A 55 -5.90 16.86 36.77
C ALA A 55 -7.06 16.54 37.72
N ALA A 56 -7.63 15.37 37.57
CA ALA A 56 -8.69 14.82 38.40
C ALA A 56 -8.76 13.29 38.23
N ALA A 57 -9.56 12.64 39.05
CA ALA A 57 -9.79 11.22 38.91
C ALA A 57 -10.53 10.92 37.59
N GLY A 58 -9.98 10.04 36.82
CA GLY A 58 -10.52 9.66 35.53
C GLY A 58 -9.66 8.64 34.81
N THR A 59 -9.85 8.50 33.52
CA THR A 59 -9.03 7.62 32.69
C THR A 59 -8.74 8.25 31.34
N VAL A 60 -7.58 7.93 30.78
CA VAL A 60 -7.26 8.16 29.38
C VAL A 60 -7.01 6.81 28.71
N SER A 61 -7.53 6.62 27.54
CA SER A 61 -7.37 5.37 26.78
C SER A 61 -7.05 5.62 25.33
N VAL A 62 -6.29 4.71 24.74
CA VAL A 62 -6.08 4.59 23.31
C VAL A 62 -6.57 3.23 22.84
N THR A 63 -7.39 3.21 21.79
CA THR A 63 -7.89 1.99 21.15
C THR A 63 -7.20 1.83 19.81
N ILE A 64 -6.62 0.64 19.55
CA ILE A 64 -5.92 0.26 18.34
C ILE A 64 -6.54 -1.04 17.83
N GLY A 65 -7.36 -0.95 16.78
CA GLY A 65 -8.21 -2.06 16.35
C GLY A 65 -9.19 -2.45 17.46
N GLU A 66 -9.12 -3.69 17.94
CA GLU A 66 -9.96 -4.21 19.03
C GLU A 66 -9.32 -4.06 20.42
N ASN A 67 -8.07 -3.61 20.50
CA ASN A 67 -7.33 -3.53 21.75
C ASN A 67 -7.39 -2.14 22.34
N THR A 68 -7.81 -2.03 23.61
CA THR A 68 -7.85 -0.76 24.35
C THR A 68 -6.83 -0.76 25.48
N PHE A 69 -5.96 0.24 25.47
CA PHE A 69 -4.96 0.53 26.49
C PHE A 69 -5.44 1.70 27.32
N ARG A 70 -5.49 1.53 28.63
CA ARG A 70 -6.06 2.49 29.55
C ARG A 70 -5.09 2.77 30.69
N ILE A 71 -5.04 4.04 31.08
CA ILE A 71 -4.36 4.50 32.29
C ILE A 71 -5.36 5.25 33.17
N ASP A 72 -5.17 5.15 34.49
CA ASP A 72 -5.94 5.93 35.45
C ASP A 72 -5.20 7.24 35.76
N THR A 73 -5.98 8.31 35.94
CA THR A 73 -5.48 9.64 36.30
C THR A 73 -5.94 10.03 37.70
N THR A 74 -5.16 10.88 38.38
CA THR A 74 -5.48 11.38 39.73
C THR A 74 -5.26 12.89 39.79
N ALA A 75 -5.85 13.57 40.78
CA ALA A 75 -5.67 15.01 40.96
C ALA A 75 -4.21 15.35 41.38
N GLU A 76 -3.59 14.47 42.16
CA GLU A 76 -2.20 14.56 42.59
C GLU A 76 -1.58 13.18 42.52
N GLY A 77 -0.28 13.06 42.23
CA GLY A 77 0.44 11.79 42.14
C GLY A 77 0.71 11.34 40.71
N SER A 78 0.30 10.13 40.32
CA SER A 78 0.58 9.59 38.99
C SER A 78 -0.39 10.08 37.92
N ASN A 79 0.11 10.32 36.69
CA ASN A 79 -0.69 10.69 35.51
C ASN A 79 -1.52 11.98 35.70
N HIS A 80 -0.95 12.99 36.33
CA HIS A 80 -1.60 14.28 36.57
C HIS A 80 -1.11 15.40 35.62
N THR A 81 -0.07 15.11 34.83
CA THR A 81 0.45 16.00 33.78
C THR A 81 0.31 15.34 32.40
N ILE A 82 0.35 16.17 31.35
CA ILE A 82 0.32 15.65 29.96
C ILE A 82 1.51 14.71 29.72
N ASP A 83 2.71 15.07 30.17
CA ASP A 83 3.93 14.26 30.02
C ASP A 83 3.79 12.86 30.62
N GLU A 84 3.24 12.78 31.84
CA GLU A 84 3.04 11.51 32.53
C GLU A 84 1.96 10.65 31.85
N ILE A 85 0.90 11.28 31.34
CA ILE A 85 -0.15 10.61 30.57
C ILE A 85 0.45 10.02 29.28
N LEU A 86 1.26 10.81 28.56
CA LEU A 86 1.92 10.38 27.33
C LEU A 86 2.86 9.20 27.59
N ASP A 87 3.70 9.28 28.63
CA ASP A 87 4.64 8.21 29.00
C ASP A 87 3.89 6.91 29.38
N SER A 88 2.88 7.05 30.22
CA SER A 88 2.14 5.88 30.73
C SER A 88 1.35 5.20 29.62
N LEU A 89 0.74 5.95 28.71
CA LEU A 89 0.06 5.38 27.54
C LEU A 89 1.05 4.70 26.59
N ALA A 90 2.19 5.34 26.31
CA ALA A 90 3.23 4.76 25.47
C ALA A 90 3.76 3.46 26.08
N ALA A 91 4.03 3.45 27.38
CA ALA A 91 4.46 2.26 28.11
C ALA A 91 3.41 1.13 28.04
N ALA A 92 2.12 1.45 28.22
CA ALA A 92 1.03 0.48 28.17
C ALA A 92 0.90 -0.16 26.77
N VAL A 93 0.99 0.62 25.71
CA VAL A 93 0.96 0.09 24.32
C VAL A 93 2.18 -0.76 24.04
N ASN A 94 3.39 -0.29 24.39
CA ASN A 94 4.66 -0.96 24.07
C ASN A 94 4.87 -2.25 24.88
N ALA A 95 4.25 -2.37 26.06
CA ALA A 95 4.27 -3.59 26.84
C ALA A 95 3.42 -4.73 26.21
N SER A 96 2.57 -4.41 25.26
CA SER A 96 1.67 -5.36 24.59
C SER A 96 2.27 -5.93 23.32
N SER A 97 2.19 -7.25 23.17
CA SER A 97 2.45 -7.93 21.90
C SER A 97 1.21 -8.05 20.99
N LEU A 98 0.04 -7.57 21.47
CA LEU A 98 -1.23 -7.73 20.75
C LEU A 98 -1.40 -6.72 19.59
N VAL A 99 -0.63 -5.65 19.59
CA VAL A 99 -0.72 -4.61 18.55
C VAL A 99 0.57 -4.50 17.73
N ALA A 100 0.39 -4.28 16.44
CA ALA A 100 1.49 -4.10 15.49
C ALA A 100 1.94 -2.62 15.38
N PHE A 101 1.76 -1.85 16.47
CA PHE A 101 2.19 -0.45 16.60
C PHE A 101 3.15 -0.29 17.78
N GLU A 102 4.05 0.67 17.65
CA GLU A 102 4.89 1.21 18.70
C GLU A 102 4.42 2.62 19.06
N ALA A 103 4.41 2.93 20.34
CA ALA A 103 3.99 4.24 20.83
C ALA A 103 5.19 5.06 21.32
N THR A 104 5.14 6.36 21.08
CA THR A 104 6.15 7.33 21.53
C THR A 104 5.47 8.56 22.13
N ALA A 105 5.97 9.05 23.25
CA ALA A 105 5.63 10.32 23.86
C ALA A 105 6.52 11.44 23.29
N ASP A 106 5.94 12.40 22.57
CA ASP A 106 6.61 13.64 22.15
C ASP A 106 6.21 14.77 23.12
N LYS A 107 6.92 14.86 24.23
CA LYS A 107 6.66 15.82 25.31
C LYS A 107 6.90 17.27 24.89
N SER A 108 7.73 17.52 23.90
CA SER A 108 8.03 18.88 23.44
C SER A 108 6.86 19.52 22.70
N ASN A 109 5.98 18.68 22.13
CA ASN A 109 4.85 19.10 21.34
C ASN A 109 3.50 18.60 21.90
N ASP A 110 3.51 17.91 23.03
CA ASP A 110 2.34 17.27 23.65
C ASP A 110 1.64 16.26 22.71
N TYR A 111 2.41 15.45 21.96
CA TYR A 111 1.86 14.46 21.05
C TYR A 111 2.02 13.03 21.56
N PHE A 112 0.93 12.28 21.52
CA PHE A 112 0.96 10.82 21.52
C PHE A 112 1.12 10.32 20.09
N ILE A 113 2.21 9.61 19.82
CA ILE A 113 2.56 9.13 18.47
C ILE A 113 2.47 7.62 18.43
N LEU A 114 1.85 7.09 17.38
CA LEU A 114 1.81 5.66 17.04
C LEU A 114 2.46 5.45 15.69
N GLU A 115 3.42 4.54 15.61
CA GLU A 115 4.08 4.12 14.37
C GLU A 115 3.92 2.61 14.17
N ALA A 116 3.56 2.20 12.96
CA ALA A 116 3.45 0.79 12.61
C ALA A 116 4.82 0.10 12.74
N LYS A 117 4.89 -1.11 13.30
CA LYS A 117 6.14 -1.88 13.45
C LYS A 117 6.71 -2.35 12.12
N SER A 118 5.85 -2.53 11.10
CA SER A 118 6.26 -2.91 9.74
C SER A 118 5.65 -1.98 8.69
N VAL A 119 6.28 -1.94 7.51
CA VAL A 119 5.72 -1.24 6.34
C VAL A 119 4.47 -1.95 5.85
N GLY A 120 3.62 -1.24 5.11
CA GLY A 120 2.45 -1.81 4.47
C GLY A 120 1.19 -0.96 4.62
N THR A 121 0.32 -1.02 3.64
CA THR A 121 -0.98 -0.30 3.61
C THR A 121 -1.92 -0.73 4.73
N TRP A 122 -1.75 -1.95 5.29
CA TRP A 122 -2.54 -2.52 6.38
C TRP A 122 -2.71 -1.56 7.58
N ALA A 123 -1.70 -0.73 7.86
CA ALA A 123 -1.76 0.21 8.98
C ALA A 123 -2.81 1.32 8.78
N GLY A 124 -3.21 1.59 7.53
CA GLY A 124 -4.28 2.53 7.20
C GLY A 124 -5.68 2.01 7.54
N ASP A 125 -5.86 0.69 7.50
CA ASP A 125 -7.15 0.03 7.76
C ASP A 125 -7.44 -0.15 9.25
N VAL A 126 -6.43 0.09 10.12
CA VAL A 126 -6.59 -0.07 11.56
C VAL A 126 -7.29 1.16 12.14
N THR A 127 -8.41 0.93 12.81
CA THR A 127 -9.10 1.98 13.58
C THR A 127 -8.25 2.38 14.78
N ILE A 128 -7.94 3.66 14.91
CA ILE A 128 -7.20 4.21 16.05
C ILE A 128 -7.97 5.40 16.60
N SER A 129 -8.23 5.39 17.91
CA SER A 129 -8.92 6.49 18.61
C SER A 129 -8.36 6.68 20.01
N MET A 130 -8.53 7.89 20.56
CA MET A 130 -8.26 8.18 21.97
C MET A 130 -9.53 8.72 22.64
N ALA A 131 -9.68 8.40 23.92
CA ALA A 131 -10.81 8.84 24.72
C ALA A 131 -10.39 9.12 26.18
N LYS A 132 -11.20 9.92 26.87
CA LYS A 132 -11.08 10.15 28.31
C LYS A 132 -12.42 9.96 29.03
N THR A 133 -12.37 9.67 30.31
CA THR A 133 -13.57 9.54 31.16
C THR A 133 -13.32 10.14 32.54
N GLY A 134 -14.35 10.28 33.35
CA GLY A 134 -14.29 10.83 34.71
C GLY A 134 -14.24 12.36 34.73
N ASP A 135 -13.79 12.92 35.85
CA ASP A 135 -13.75 14.35 36.10
C ASP A 135 -12.51 15.04 35.50
N LEU A 136 -11.61 14.26 34.88
CA LEU A 136 -10.45 14.78 34.18
C LEU A 136 -10.86 15.75 33.05
N VAL A 137 -10.34 16.95 33.09
CA VAL A 137 -10.37 17.88 31.94
C VAL A 137 -9.10 17.71 31.14
N LEU A 138 -9.23 17.22 29.93
CA LEU A 138 -8.12 17.04 28.98
C LEU A 138 -8.68 17.24 27.57
N THR A 139 -8.04 18.04 26.75
CA THR A 139 -8.37 18.14 25.33
C THR A 139 -7.54 17.14 24.54
N ILE A 140 -8.21 16.25 23.83
CA ILE A 140 -7.60 15.29 22.90
C ILE A 140 -7.98 15.73 21.50
N GLY A 141 -6.99 16.07 20.68
CA GLY A 141 -7.18 16.42 19.28
C GLY A 141 -7.50 15.19 18.42
N ASP A 142 -7.96 15.43 17.20
CA ASP A 142 -8.25 14.39 16.23
C ASP A 142 -7.00 13.62 15.80
N LYS A 143 -7.20 12.38 15.37
CA LYS A 143 -6.15 11.56 14.76
C LYS A 143 -5.59 12.26 13.52
N THR A 144 -4.31 12.58 13.54
CA THR A 144 -3.60 13.14 12.39
C THR A 144 -2.65 12.09 11.81
N GLN A 145 -2.75 11.82 10.51
CA GLN A 145 -1.79 10.98 9.81
C GLN A 145 -0.53 11.80 9.50
N VAL A 146 0.61 11.35 10.03
CA VAL A 146 1.93 11.99 9.82
C VAL A 146 2.64 11.37 8.61
N THR A 147 2.58 10.04 8.50
CA THR A 147 3.12 9.29 7.37
C THR A 147 2.05 8.33 6.86
N ALA A 148 1.76 8.38 5.56
CA ALA A 148 0.87 7.43 4.93
C ALA A 148 1.55 6.05 4.87
N PRO A 149 0.86 4.96 5.27
CA PRO A 149 1.39 3.62 5.11
C PRO A 149 1.46 3.24 3.63
N ALA A 150 2.53 2.52 3.26
CA ALA A 150 2.72 2.04 1.90
C ALA A 150 3.40 0.67 1.89
N ASP A 151 3.01 -0.18 0.94
CA ASP A 151 3.63 -1.48 0.75
C ASP A 151 5.04 -1.36 0.17
N ALA A 152 5.93 -2.25 0.58
CA ALA A 152 7.18 -2.45 -0.11
C ALA A 152 6.94 -3.15 -1.46
N SER A 153 7.76 -2.85 -2.45
CA SER A 153 7.75 -3.49 -3.76
C SER A 153 9.18 -3.87 -4.15
N THR A 154 9.37 -5.07 -4.65
CA THR A 154 10.66 -5.56 -5.16
C THR A 154 10.83 -5.31 -6.65
N GLY A 155 9.87 -4.67 -7.28
CA GLY A 155 9.82 -4.45 -8.72
C GLY A 155 9.08 -5.59 -9.42
N GLU A 156 7.77 -5.48 -9.52
CA GLU A 156 6.90 -6.47 -10.12
C GLU A 156 6.13 -5.89 -11.29
N PHE A 157 5.73 -6.78 -12.19
CA PHE A 157 4.80 -6.45 -13.26
C PHE A 157 3.36 -6.74 -12.87
N PHE A 158 2.48 -5.85 -13.28
CA PHE A 158 1.03 -5.94 -13.15
C PHE A 158 0.38 -5.63 -14.49
N ALA A 159 -0.89 -6.00 -14.68
CA ALA A 159 -1.64 -5.49 -15.83
C ALA A 159 -1.59 -3.95 -15.87
N ALA A 160 -1.26 -3.38 -17.03
CA ALA A 160 -1.14 -1.93 -17.19
C ALA A 160 -2.52 -1.26 -17.02
N ASP A 161 -2.57 -0.23 -16.17
CA ASP A 161 -3.78 0.55 -15.86
C ASP A 161 -3.41 2.04 -15.81
N HIS A 162 -3.88 2.85 -16.77
CA HIS A 162 -3.51 4.27 -16.89
C HIS A 162 -3.92 5.10 -15.67
N THR A 163 -4.86 4.62 -14.84
CA THR A 163 -5.31 5.30 -13.62
C THR A 163 -4.39 5.05 -12.42
N ALA A 164 -3.50 4.07 -12.51
CA ALA A 164 -2.53 3.79 -11.46
C ALA A 164 -1.51 4.93 -11.31
N VAL A 165 -0.85 4.97 -10.14
CA VAL A 165 0.16 6.01 -9.80
C VAL A 165 1.46 5.39 -9.24
N ASP A 166 1.65 4.08 -9.41
CA ASP A 166 2.76 3.31 -8.83
C ASP A 166 3.79 2.81 -9.86
N GLY A 167 3.66 3.25 -11.11
CA GLY A 167 4.49 2.85 -12.25
C GLY A 167 3.77 1.91 -13.22
N THR A 168 2.70 1.25 -12.79
CA THR A 168 1.93 0.32 -13.63
C THR A 168 1.06 1.03 -14.68
N GLN A 169 0.92 2.34 -14.58
CA GLN A 169 0.21 3.16 -15.58
C GLN A 169 0.91 3.22 -16.94
N VAL A 170 2.16 2.79 -17.03
CA VAL A 170 2.95 2.82 -18.28
C VAL A 170 3.14 1.41 -18.81
N ALA A 171 2.62 1.12 -20.00
CA ALA A 171 2.83 -0.14 -20.71
C ALA A 171 4.33 -0.37 -20.97
N ARG A 172 4.86 -1.54 -20.57
CA ARG A 172 6.29 -1.89 -20.64
C ARG A 172 6.57 -3.21 -21.34
N ALA A 173 5.64 -4.14 -21.30
CA ALA A 173 5.82 -5.48 -21.84
C ALA A 173 4.47 -6.11 -22.20
N VAL A 174 4.50 -7.20 -22.96
CA VAL A 174 3.33 -8.04 -23.26
C VAL A 174 3.58 -9.44 -22.73
N LEU A 175 2.64 -9.97 -21.95
CA LEU A 175 2.69 -11.33 -21.40
C LEU A 175 2.54 -12.36 -22.53
N LEU A 176 3.41 -13.36 -22.56
CA LEU A 176 3.41 -14.40 -23.60
C LEU A 176 2.76 -15.72 -23.17
N GLU A 177 2.41 -15.87 -21.91
CA GLU A 177 1.81 -17.09 -21.35
C GLU A 177 0.76 -16.75 -20.29
N ASP A 178 -0.14 -17.67 -20.02
CA ASP A 178 -1.13 -17.52 -18.97
C ASP A 178 -0.48 -17.68 -17.60
N ILE A 179 -0.84 -16.81 -16.65
CA ILE A 179 -0.36 -16.94 -15.26
C ILE A 179 -1.44 -16.55 -14.26
N THR A 180 -1.53 -17.33 -13.18
CA THR A 180 -2.33 -16.98 -11.99
C THR A 180 -1.41 -16.87 -10.79
N VAL A 181 -1.41 -15.72 -10.13
CA VAL A 181 -0.61 -15.44 -8.94
C VAL A 181 -1.54 -15.12 -7.79
N ALA A 182 -1.46 -15.93 -6.72
CA ALA A 182 -2.29 -15.74 -5.53
C ALA A 182 -1.94 -14.44 -4.79
N ASN A 183 -2.87 -13.97 -3.96
CA ASN A 183 -2.63 -12.80 -3.11
C ASN A 183 -1.43 -13.07 -2.17
N GLY A 184 -0.53 -12.09 -2.04
CA GLY A 184 0.68 -12.18 -1.21
C GLY A 184 1.78 -13.08 -1.77
N SER A 185 1.62 -13.61 -3.00
CA SER A 185 2.62 -14.44 -3.68
C SER A 185 3.25 -13.68 -4.85
N LEU A 186 4.37 -14.20 -5.36
CA LEU A 186 5.00 -13.71 -6.59
C LEU A 186 5.04 -14.85 -7.61
N GLY A 187 4.82 -14.51 -8.88
CA GLY A 187 4.93 -15.45 -10.00
C GLY A 187 6.12 -15.13 -10.90
N LYS A 188 6.45 -16.05 -11.79
CA LYS A 188 7.42 -15.84 -12.88
C LYS A 188 6.73 -16.13 -14.20
N ALA A 189 6.88 -15.24 -15.18
CA ALA A 189 6.30 -15.42 -16.50
C ALA A 189 7.20 -14.84 -17.59
N VAL A 190 7.07 -15.37 -18.80
CA VAL A 190 7.77 -14.88 -19.98
C VAL A 190 7.00 -13.73 -20.58
N VAL A 191 7.70 -12.62 -20.84
CA VAL A 191 7.17 -11.44 -21.50
C VAL A 191 7.97 -11.08 -22.73
N ALA A 192 7.38 -10.26 -23.61
CA ALA A 192 8.06 -9.56 -24.67
C ALA A 192 8.08 -8.06 -24.37
N TYR A 193 9.25 -7.45 -24.38
CA TYR A 193 9.41 -6.00 -24.24
C TYR A 193 9.16 -5.25 -25.54
N THR A 194 9.33 -5.93 -26.68
CA THR A 194 9.13 -5.35 -28.02
C THR A 194 8.40 -6.34 -28.92
N GLY A 195 7.69 -5.84 -29.92
CA GLY A 195 7.06 -6.71 -30.91
C GLY A 195 5.85 -6.10 -31.62
N CYS A 196 5.37 -6.79 -32.66
CA CYS A 196 4.10 -6.54 -33.29
C CYS A 196 3.07 -7.55 -32.78
N PHE A 197 2.01 -7.11 -32.15
CA PHE A 197 1.01 -7.92 -31.52
C PHE A 197 -0.37 -7.73 -32.16
N ASN A 198 -1.14 -8.82 -32.22
CA ASN A 198 -2.51 -8.77 -32.70
C ASN A 198 -3.36 -7.93 -31.73
N LYS A 199 -3.85 -6.82 -32.24
CA LYS A 199 -4.64 -5.85 -31.51
C LYS A 199 -5.85 -6.46 -30.80
N SER A 200 -6.52 -7.44 -31.43
CA SER A 200 -7.69 -8.11 -30.86
C SER A 200 -7.35 -9.05 -29.69
N LYS A 201 -6.09 -9.36 -29.46
CA LYS A 201 -5.61 -10.24 -28.39
C LYS A 201 -5.00 -9.50 -27.21
N LEU A 202 -4.80 -8.19 -27.33
CA LEU A 202 -4.26 -7.39 -26.23
C LEU A 202 -5.33 -7.11 -25.19
N THR A 203 -4.95 -7.28 -23.92
CA THR A 203 -5.79 -6.97 -22.75
C THR A 203 -5.01 -6.09 -21.78
N PHE A 204 -5.70 -5.41 -20.89
CA PHE A 204 -5.13 -4.43 -19.96
C PHE A 204 -5.73 -4.60 -18.56
N GLY A 205 -5.21 -3.88 -17.58
CA GLY A 205 -5.79 -3.75 -16.26
C GLY A 205 -6.96 -2.78 -16.22
N GLY A 206 -7.76 -2.84 -15.17
CA GLY A 206 -8.88 -1.93 -14.97
C GLY A 206 -9.89 -1.94 -16.13
N SER A 207 -10.16 -0.76 -16.65
CA SER A 207 -11.00 -0.55 -17.86
C SER A 207 -10.19 -0.05 -19.05
N ASP A 208 -8.86 -0.17 -19.02
CA ASP A 208 -7.98 0.33 -20.08
C ASP A 208 -8.25 -0.33 -21.43
N THR A 209 -8.00 0.47 -22.44
CA THR A 209 -8.03 0.09 -23.84
C THR A 209 -6.68 0.39 -24.49
N ILE A 210 -6.51 -0.03 -25.75
CA ILE A 210 -5.33 0.33 -26.53
C ILE A 210 -5.18 1.86 -26.64
N ALA A 211 -6.27 2.62 -26.74
CA ALA A 211 -6.22 4.06 -26.88
C ALA A 211 -5.58 4.73 -25.64
N ASP A 212 -5.87 4.21 -24.46
CA ASP A 212 -5.33 4.74 -23.17
C ASP A 212 -3.83 4.49 -23.03
N GLN A 213 -3.33 3.39 -23.59
CA GLN A 213 -1.94 2.96 -23.52
C GLN A 213 -1.15 3.17 -24.81
N TYR A 214 -1.74 3.73 -25.86
CA TYR A 214 -1.17 3.77 -27.21
C TYR A 214 0.24 4.42 -27.27
N THR A 215 0.38 5.60 -26.69
CA THR A 215 1.67 6.32 -26.67
C THR A 215 2.73 5.55 -25.88
N ASN A 216 2.37 5.03 -24.71
CA ASN A 216 3.27 4.23 -23.87
C ASN A 216 3.75 2.97 -24.61
N MET A 217 2.85 2.30 -25.34
CA MET A 217 3.19 1.12 -26.13
C MET A 217 4.17 1.47 -27.26
N LEU A 218 3.94 2.56 -27.98
CA LEU A 218 4.85 3.01 -29.05
C LEU A 218 6.25 3.37 -28.52
N ASP A 219 6.31 4.08 -27.40
CA ASP A 219 7.57 4.48 -26.75
C ASP A 219 8.42 3.27 -26.34
N HIS A 220 7.76 2.11 -26.13
CA HIS A 220 8.41 0.84 -25.77
C HIS A 220 8.47 -0.16 -26.94
N SER A 221 8.24 0.29 -28.18
CA SER A 221 8.28 -0.57 -29.38
C SER A 221 7.31 -1.76 -29.32
N ILE A 222 6.16 -1.56 -28.70
CA ILE A 222 5.03 -2.49 -28.64
C ILE A 222 4.00 -2.01 -29.65
N PHE A 223 3.87 -2.70 -30.77
CA PHE A 223 2.97 -2.33 -31.87
C PHE A 223 1.71 -3.18 -31.87
N ALA A 224 0.56 -2.54 -31.71
CA ALA A 224 -0.74 -3.20 -31.86
C ALA A 224 -1.21 -3.08 -33.32
N VAL A 225 -1.31 -4.19 -34.02
CA VAL A 225 -1.69 -4.23 -35.43
C VAL A 225 -2.92 -5.10 -35.67
N ASP A 226 -3.75 -4.71 -36.63
CA ASP A 226 -4.87 -5.52 -37.06
C ASP A 226 -4.37 -6.68 -37.92
N VAL A 227 -4.75 -7.91 -37.55
CA VAL A 227 -4.44 -9.10 -38.37
C VAL A 227 -5.65 -9.34 -39.28
N VAL A 228 -5.42 -9.24 -40.56
CA VAL A 228 -6.40 -9.65 -41.55
C VAL A 228 -6.24 -11.15 -41.75
N GLU A 229 -7.21 -11.93 -41.27
CA GLU A 229 -7.25 -13.35 -41.61
C GLU A 229 -7.52 -13.47 -43.14
N ALA A 230 -6.61 -14.19 -43.80
CA ALA A 230 -6.69 -14.44 -45.24
C ALA A 230 -7.64 -15.60 -45.55
#